data_297cb74d300c3b4a702c2a33e238f4c1
#
_entry.id   297cb74d300c3b4a702c2a33e238f4c1
#
_cell.length_a   1.000
_cell.length_b   1.000
_cell.length_c   1.000
_cell.angle_alpha   90.00
_cell.angle_beta   90.00
_cell.angle_gamma   90.00
#
_symmetry.space_group_name_H-M   'P 1'
#
loop_
_entity.id
_entity.type
_entity.pdbx_description
1 polymer ?
#
loop_
_entity_poly.entity_id
_entity_poly.type
_entity_poly.pdbx_seq_one_letter_code
_entity_poly.pdbx_strand_id
1 'polypeptide(L)'
;MTSEVIIDAQPKEISIALLEDKRLVEYQREPREASFSVGNIYVAKVKKLMPGLNACFVDVGYERDAFLHYLDLGSQFNSYAKYLKQVQSDRKKLYPIQKATRLPDLQKDGTVQNTLQVGQEVMVQIVKEPISTKGPRLTGEISFAGRFLVLIPFGHKVSVSSKIKSGEERARLKQLIQSITPKNFGVIVRTVAEGKRVAELDAEMKVLLSRWNEAITRLQKTQERPQLVFEETGRAVAMLRDLFNPTYENIYVNDDEICTAVRHYVSLIAPEKAGIVKKYTGKVPIFDNFDVTKQIKSSFGKTINYGHGCYLIIEHTEAMHVVDVNSGNRTKEKAQEQNALDTNLGAADELARQLRLRDMGGIIVVDFIDMNLAEDRQMLYERMCKNMQKDRARHNILPLSKFGLMQITRQRVRPVMDVDVDENCPTCFGSGKMRSSILFTDQLERKIDRLVNKVGVKKFYLHVHPYVAAYINKGLISLKRKWQMKYGWGVNIIPSQKLAYLQYEFYDANQQFIDMKEQNDKS
;
A
#
# COMPACT_ATOMS: atom_id res chain seq x y z
N MET A 1 10.46 14.05 -21.80
CA MET A 1 10.17 13.09 -20.71
C MET A 1 8.69 12.77 -20.80
N THR A 2 8.36 11.62 -21.35
CA THR A 2 6.98 11.15 -21.55
C THR A 2 6.48 10.50 -20.27
N SER A 3 5.30 10.87 -19.81
CA SER A 3 4.70 10.26 -18.62
C SER A 3 3.36 9.62 -18.99
N GLU A 4 3.20 8.35 -18.67
CA GLU A 4 2.01 7.54 -18.98
C GLU A 4 1.47 6.88 -17.71
N VAL A 5 0.16 6.86 -17.57
CA VAL A 5 -0.53 6.15 -16.47
C VAL A 5 -1.26 4.96 -17.05
N ILE A 6 -1.02 3.79 -16.48
CA ILE A 6 -1.68 2.55 -16.87
C ILE A 6 -2.53 2.07 -15.70
N ILE A 7 -3.82 1.91 -15.92
CA ILE A 7 -4.79 1.46 -14.92
C ILE A 7 -5.31 0.09 -15.33
N ASP A 8 -4.99 -0.91 -14.54
CA ASP A 8 -5.51 -2.27 -14.67
C ASP A 8 -6.58 -2.50 -13.61
N ALA A 9 -7.83 -2.58 -14.05
CA ALA A 9 -8.97 -2.84 -13.20
C ALA A 9 -9.38 -4.31 -13.33
N GLN A 10 -9.13 -5.06 -12.29
CA GLN A 10 -9.56 -6.44 -12.13
C GLN A 10 -10.84 -6.51 -11.25
N PRO A 11 -11.58 -7.61 -11.22
CA PRO A 11 -12.81 -7.72 -10.42
C PRO A 11 -12.62 -7.46 -8.92
N LYS A 12 -11.47 -7.80 -8.37
CA LYS A 12 -11.18 -7.66 -6.93
C LYS A 12 -10.30 -6.45 -6.59
N GLU A 13 -9.52 -5.94 -7.55
CA GLU A 13 -8.52 -4.92 -7.29
C GLU A 13 -8.30 -3.99 -8.48
N ILE A 14 -7.79 -2.81 -8.19
CA ILE A 14 -7.33 -1.84 -9.17
C ILE A 14 -5.84 -1.63 -8.95
N SER A 15 -5.06 -1.81 -10.01
CA SER A 15 -3.64 -1.55 -10.03
C SER A 15 -3.32 -0.36 -10.92
N ILE A 16 -2.51 0.57 -10.44
CA ILE A 16 -2.11 1.77 -11.18
C ILE A 16 -0.60 1.82 -11.27
N ALA A 17 -0.09 1.92 -12.48
CA ALA A 17 1.32 2.06 -12.78
C ALA A 17 1.59 3.41 -13.44
N LEU A 18 2.58 4.15 -12.94
CA LEU A 18 3.10 5.35 -13.56
C LEU A 18 4.42 5.02 -14.26
N LEU A 19 4.48 5.29 -15.55
CA LEU A 19 5.67 5.16 -16.37
C LEU A 19 6.24 6.54 -16.69
N GLU A 20 7.55 6.75 -16.47
CA GLU A 20 8.32 7.88 -16.99
C GLU A 20 9.32 7.33 -18.02
N ASP A 21 9.25 7.82 -19.28
CA ASP A 21 10.04 7.31 -20.42
C ASP A 21 9.99 5.76 -20.50
N LYS A 22 8.79 5.17 -20.39
CA LYS A 22 8.51 3.73 -20.37
C LYS A 22 9.09 2.96 -19.20
N ARG A 23 9.63 3.65 -18.20
CA ARG A 23 10.18 3.04 -16.99
C ARG A 23 9.20 3.18 -15.83
N LEU A 24 8.91 2.09 -15.13
CA LEU A 24 8.00 2.06 -13.99
C LEU A 24 8.60 2.81 -12.80
N VAL A 25 7.93 3.87 -12.35
CA VAL A 25 8.40 4.74 -11.25
C VAL A 25 7.47 4.77 -10.05
N GLU A 26 6.18 4.50 -10.25
CA GLU A 26 5.22 4.34 -9.14
C GLU A 26 4.28 3.18 -9.48
N TYR A 27 3.97 2.38 -8.48
CA TYR A 27 3.02 1.30 -8.58
C TYR A 27 2.12 1.31 -7.34
N GLN A 28 0.82 1.16 -7.55
CA GLN A 28 -0.15 1.14 -6.47
C GLN A 28 -1.18 0.06 -6.77
N ARG A 29 -1.58 -0.66 -5.74
CA ARG A 29 -2.54 -1.75 -5.81
C ARG A 29 -3.54 -1.60 -4.68
N GLU A 30 -4.81 -1.57 -5.03
CA GLU A 30 -5.87 -1.37 -4.06
C GLU A 30 -7.09 -2.24 -4.37
N PRO A 31 -7.86 -2.66 -3.36
CA PRO A 31 -9.12 -3.36 -3.59
C PRO A 31 -10.07 -2.50 -4.43
N ARG A 32 -10.81 -3.11 -5.37
CA ARG A 32 -11.79 -2.40 -6.22
C ARG A 32 -12.96 -1.86 -5.39
N GLU A 33 -13.46 -2.67 -4.47
CA GLU A 33 -14.50 -2.32 -3.53
C GLU A 33 -13.90 -2.18 -2.13
N ALA A 34 -13.95 -0.99 -1.59
CA ALA A 34 -13.62 -0.76 -0.20
C ALA A 34 -14.74 0.03 0.45
N SER A 35 -15.63 -0.68 1.10
CA SER A 35 -16.77 -0.12 1.81
C SER A 35 -16.39 0.85 2.93
N PHE A 36 -15.12 0.91 3.36
CA PHE A 36 -14.67 1.78 4.44
C PHE A 36 -13.38 2.50 4.07
N SER A 37 -13.38 3.15 2.89
CA SER A 37 -12.23 3.87 2.35
C SER A 37 -11.90 5.14 3.12
N VAL A 38 -10.62 5.49 3.13
CA VAL A 38 -10.16 6.80 3.62
C VAL A 38 -10.88 7.92 2.88
N GLY A 39 -11.40 8.88 3.63
CA GLY A 39 -12.18 10.01 3.09
C GLY A 39 -13.69 9.84 3.19
N ASN A 40 -14.20 8.60 3.31
CA ASN A 40 -15.64 8.37 3.49
C ASN A 40 -16.14 8.99 4.80
N ILE A 41 -17.29 9.66 4.72
CA ILE A 41 -17.89 10.36 5.86
C ILE A 41 -19.16 9.63 6.28
N TYR A 42 -19.24 9.32 7.56
CA TYR A 42 -20.38 8.66 8.19
C TYR A 42 -21.03 9.56 9.23
N VAL A 43 -22.34 9.42 9.40
CA VAL A 43 -23.03 9.80 10.63
C VAL A 43 -23.38 8.53 11.37
N ALA A 44 -22.84 8.39 12.57
CA ALA A 44 -22.82 7.14 13.31
C ALA A 44 -22.96 7.38 14.82
N LYS A 45 -23.26 6.32 15.59
CA LYS A 45 -23.45 6.42 17.04
C LYS A 45 -22.21 6.01 17.81
N VAL A 46 -21.91 6.76 18.85
CA VAL A 46 -20.90 6.38 19.86
C VAL A 46 -21.39 5.14 20.60
N LYS A 47 -20.65 4.05 20.53
CA LYS A 47 -21.01 2.75 21.12
C LYS A 47 -20.45 2.58 22.53
N LYS A 48 -19.20 3.01 22.74
CA LYS A 48 -18.50 2.86 24.01
C LYS A 48 -17.46 3.95 24.21
N LEU A 49 -17.36 4.46 25.43
CA LEU A 49 -16.29 5.37 25.85
C LEU A 49 -15.16 4.57 26.50
N MET A 50 -13.91 4.98 26.24
CA MET A 50 -12.68 4.40 26.77
C MET A 50 -11.84 5.49 27.47
N PRO A 51 -12.16 5.83 28.73
CA PRO A 51 -11.51 6.94 29.42
C PRO A 51 -9.99 6.78 29.56
N GLY A 52 -9.53 5.57 29.85
CA GLY A 52 -8.09 5.28 29.99
C GLY A 52 -7.25 5.52 28.73
N LEU A 53 -7.90 5.56 27.55
CA LEU A 53 -7.28 5.88 26.27
C LEU A 53 -7.66 7.27 25.76
N ASN A 54 -8.47 8.01 26.50
CA ASN A 54 -9.12 9.25 26.06
C ASN A 54 -9.72 9.12 24.66
N ALA A 55 -10.48 8.05 24.41
CA ALA A 55 -11.02 7.68 23.11
C ALA A 55 -12.42 7.08 23.22
N CYS A 56 -13.09 6.90 22.08
CA CYS A 56 -14.36 6.16 22.01
C CYS A 56 -14.36 5.21 20.81
N PHE A 57 -15.29 4.26 20.85
CA PHE A 57 -15.65 3.42 19.73
C PHE A 57 -16.96 3.86 19.12
N VAL A 58 -17.00 3.92 17.79
CA VAL A 58 -18.13 4.39 16.98
C VAL A 58 -18.54 3.27 16.04
N ASP A 59 -19.85 3.03 15.94
CA ASP A 59 -20.41 2.03 15.03
C ASP A 59 -20.61 2.66 13.65
N VAL A 60 -19.74 2.33 12.70
CA VAL A 60 -19.82 2.76 11.30
C VAL A 60 -20.36 1.66 10.36
N GLY A 61 -20.82 0.53 10.92
CA GLY A 61 -21.34 -0.61 10.17
C GLY A 61 -20.29 -1.63 9.70
N TYR A 62 -19.05 -1.50 10.17
CA TYR A 62 -18.02 -2.50 9.96
C TYR A 62 -18.09 -3.58 11.06
N GLU A 63 -17.57 -4.80 10.79
CA GLU A 63 -17.54 -5.91 11.75
C GLU A 63 -16.92 -5.55 13.11
N ARG A 64 -15.98 -4.63 13.11
CA ARG A 64 -15.30 -4.10 14.30
C ARG A 64 -15.59 -2.62 14.46
N ASP A 65 -15.87 -2.21 15.70
CA ASP A 65 -16.14 -0.81 16.03
C ASP A 65 -14.94 0.08 15.64
N ALA A 66 -15.23 1.24 15.08
CA ALA A 66 -14.23 2.20 14.63
C ALA A 66 -13.67 3.01 15.81
N PHE A 67 -12.37 3.29 15.79
CA PHE A 67 -11.67 4.00 16.85
C PHE A 67 -11.61 5.51 16.59
N LEU A 68 -12.01 6.31 17.58
CA LEU A 68 -11.95 7.78 17.54
C LEU A 68 -11.31 8.30 18.83
N HIS A 69 -10.11 8.88 18.71
CA HIS A 69 -9.40 9.48 19.82
C HIS A 69 -9.91 10.91 20.09
N TYR A 70 -9.85 11.39 21.33
CA TYR A 70 -10.27 12.75 21.67
C TYR A 70 -9.60 13.83 20.82
N LEU A 71 -8.29 13.75 20.61
CA LEU A 71 -7.56 14.71 19.76
C LEU A 71 -7.96 14.66 18.28
N ASP A 72 -8.55 13.55 17.83
CA ASP A 72 -9.03 13.38 16.46
C ASP A 72 -10.47 13.91 16.27
N LEU A 73 -11.16 14.37 17.34
CA LEU A 73 -12.47 15.01 17.23
C LEU A 73 -12.43 16.31 16.41
N GLY A 74 -11.28 16.98 16.39
CA GLY A 74 -11.11 18.26 15.72
C GLY A 74 -11.67 19.44 16.53
N SER A 75 -11.13 20.62 16.30
CA SER A 75 -11.53 21.83 17.05
C SER A 75 -12.99 22.24 16.81
N GLN A 76 -13.56 21.90 15.66
CA GLN A 76 -14.92 22.29 15.25
C GLN A 76 -16.02 21.32 15.71
N PHE A 77 -15.69 20.30 16.49
CA PHE A 77 -16.61 19.23 16.89
C PHE A 77 -17.94 19.73 17.46
N ASN A 78 -17.90 20.71 18.36
CA ASN A 78 -19.11 21.27 18.96
C ASN A 78 -20.04 21.92 17.90
N SER A 79 -19.46 22.58 16.91
CA SER A 79 -20.20 23.20 15.80
C SER A 79 -20.85 22.13 14.91
N TYR A 80 -20.16 21.02 14.63
CA TYR A 80 -20.72 19.88 13.89
C TYR A 80 -21.88 19.22 14.67
N ALA A 81 -21.70 18.96 15.96
CA ALA A 81 -22.73 18.34 16.79
C ALA A 81 -24.03 19.18 16.85
N LYS A 82 -23.89 20.49 16.98
CA LYS A 82 -25.05 21.42 16.93
C LYS A 82 -25.69 21.42 15.53
N TYR A 83 -24.90 21.51 14.49
CA TYR A 83 -25.39 21.55 13.12
C TYR A 83 -26.12 20.26 12.73
N LEU A 84 -25.61 19.09 13.12
CA LEU A 84 -26.27 17.80 12.93
C LEU A 84 -27.69 17.81 13.50
N LYS A 85 -27.86 18.28 14.75
CA LYS A 85 -29.17 18.37 15.40
C LYS A 85 -30.11 19.30 14.64
N GLN A 86 -29.60 20.42 14.11
CA GLN A 86 -30.38 21.37 13.31
C GLN A 86 -30.85 20.79 11.98
N VAL A 87 -29.94 20.12 11.26
CA VAL A 87 -30.24 19.47 9.96
C VAL A 87 -31.27 18.34 10.13
N GLN A 88 -31.23 17.65 11.26
CA GLN A 88 -32.16 16.54 11.55
C GLN A 88 -33.53 17.00 12.03
N SER A 89 -33.61 18.16 12.67
CA SER A 89 -34.89 18.71 13.18
C SER A 89 -35.78 19.28 12.07
N ASP A 90 -35.20 19.81 10.99
CA ASP A 90 -35.95 20.32 9.83
C ASP A 90 -35.43 19.68 8.53
N ARG A 91 -36.04 18.55 8.16
CA ARG A 91 -35.64 17.76 6.97
C ARG A 91 -36.19 18.29 5.66
N LYS A 92 -37.16 19.21 5.73
CA LYS A 92 -37.80 19.75 4.53
C LYS A 92 -36.98 20.88 3.88
N LYS A 93 -36.08 21.50 4.63
CA LYS A 93 -35.25 22.61 4.15
C LYS A 93 -33.77 22.28 4.34
N LEU A 94 -32.98 22.44 3.26
CA LEU A 94 -31.53 22.44 3.37
C LEU A 94 -31.13 23.61 4.27
N TYR A 95 -30.49 23.31 5.41
CA TYR A 95 -29.96 24.36 6.28
C TYR A 95 -28.53 24.74 5.85
N PRO A 96 -28.33 25.92 5.23
CA PRO A 96 -27.02 26.30 4.74
C PRO A 96 -26.06 26.48 5.91
N ILE A 97 -24.86 25.90 5.82
CA ILE A 97 -23.81 26.03 6.84
C ILE A 97 -23.43 27.48 7.12
N GLN A 98 -23.56 28.38 6.12
CA GLN A 98 -23.29 29.81 6.26
C GLN A 98 -24.19 30.50 7.30
N LYS A 99 -25.40 29.95 7.53
CA LYS A 99 -26.37 30.43 8.57
C LYS A 99 -26.15 29.76 9.91
N ALA A 100 -25.37 28.70 9.99
CA ALA A 100 -25.09 28.00 11.22
C ALA A 100 -24.22 28.85 12.17
N THR A 101 -24.54 28.76 13.47
CA THR A 101 -23.77 29.42 14.52
C THR A 101 -22.55 28.57 14.83
N ARG A 102 -21.35 29.09 14.62
CA ARG A 102 -20.11 28.45 15.06
C ARG A 102 -20.01 28.54 16.58
N LEU A 103 -19.68 27.43 17.21
CA LEU A 103 -19.39 27.33 18.63
C LEU A 103 -17.88 27.46 18.91
N PRO A 104 -17.50 27.74 20.19
CA PRO A 104 -16.09 27.75 20.59
C PRO A 104 -15.41 26.43 20.23
N ASP A 105 -14.15 26.55 19.85
CA ASP A 105 -13.32 25.42 19.50
C ASP A 105 -13.12 24.46 20.68
N LEU A 106 -13.08 23.16 20.42
CA LEU A 106 -12.80 22.15 21.42
C LEU A 106 -11.36 22.31 21.94
N GLN A 107 -11.18 22.29 23.25
CA GLN A 107 -9.86 22.40 23.88
C GLN A 107 -9.09 21.10 23.76
N LYS A 108 -7.77 21.19 23.58
CA LYS A 108 -6.92 20.00 23.36
C LYS A 108 -6.67 19.15 24.61
N ASP A 109 -6.80 19.74 25.79
CA ASP A 109 -6.61 19.14 27.10
C ASP A 109 -7.88 18.54 27.72
N GLY A 110 -8.96 18.49 26.94
CA GLY A 110 -10.22 17.91 27.38
C GLY A 110 -10.22 16.38 27.41
N THR A 111 -11.34 15.84 27.90
CA THR A 111 -11.55 14.39 28.02
C THR A 111 -12.77 13.93 27.22
N VAL A 112 -12.72 12.69 26.75
CA VAL A 112 -13.82 12.07 26.00
C VAL A 112 -15.10 12.00 26.83
N GLN A 113 -15.00 11.76 28.14
CA GLN A 113 -16.14 11.65 29.07
C GLN A 113 -16.94 12.95 29.19
N ASN A 114 -16.26 14.11 29.15
CA ASN A 114 -16.90 15.43 29.27
C ASN A 114 -17.46 15.91 27.92
N THR A 115 -17.10 15.28 26.82
CA THR A 115 -17.40 15.73 25.45
C THR A 115 -18.41 14.86 24.73
N LEU A 116 -18.39 13.55 24.97
CA LEU A 116 -19.21 12.56 24.28
C LEU A 116 -20.07 11.74 25.25
N GLN A 117 -21.19 11.27 24.74
CA GLN A 117 -22.08 10.34 25.44
C GLN A 117 -22.31 9.08 24.59
N VAL A 118 -22.51 7.94 25.25
CA VAL A 118 -22.92 6.71 24.58
C VAL A 118 -24.26 6.91 23.90
N GLY A 119 -24.41 6.47 22.65
CA GLY A 119 -25.60 6.68 21.83
C GLY A 119 -25.64 8.03 21.11
N GLN A 120 -24.73 8.96 21.40
CA GLN A 120 -24.64 10.23 20.70
C GLN A 120 -24.28 10.02 19.22
N GLU A 121 -25.00 10.71 18.33
CA GLU A 121 -24.65 10.76 16.91
C GLU A 121 -23.50 11.73 16.66
N VAL A 122 -22.53 11.27 15.88
CA VAL A 122 -21.34 12.04 15.48
C VAL A 122 -21.13 11.92 13.98
N MET A 123 -20.69 13.02 13.35
CA MET A 123 -20.20 13.01 11.97
C MET A 123 -18.71 12.74 12.01
N VAL A 124 -18.28 11.70 11.33
CA VAL A 124 -16.89 11.22 11.36
C VAL A 124 -16.41 10.84 9.99
N GLN A 125 -15.12 11.01 9.75
CA GLN A 125 -14.45 10.65 8.51
C GLN A 125 -13.41 9.58 8.77
N ILE A 126 -13.27 8.61 7.86
CA ILE A 126 -12.25 7.56 7.94
C ILE A 126 -10.91 8.15 7.55
N VAL A 127 -9.91 8.01 8.42
CA VAL A 127 -8.51 8.42 8.17
C VAL A 127 -7.56 7.24 7.99
N LYS A 128 -7.94 6.06 8.49
CA LYS A 128 -7.25 4.80 8.21
C LYS A 128 -8.27 3.70 8.05
N GLU A 129 -8.08 2.90 7.02
CA GLU A 129 -8.91 1.74 6.74
C GLU A 129 -8.74 0.66 7.81
N PRO A 130 -9.71 -0.24 7.93
CA PRO A 130 -9.58 -1.38 8.84
C PRO A 130 -8.42 -2.28 8.39
N ILE A 131 -7.63 -2.77 9.34
CA ILE A 131 -6.50 -3.66 9.06
C ILE A 131 -6.60 -4.89 9.96
N SER A 132 -6.66 -6.07 9.35
CA SER A 132 -6.70 -7.36 10.07
C SER A 132 -7.78 -7.39 11.17
N THR A 133 -7.38 -7.37 12.43
CA THR A 133 -8.28 -7.48 13.59
C THR A 133 -8.75 -6.13 14.14
N LYS A 134 -8.34 -5.00 13.53
CA LYS A 134 -8.65 -3.64 14.01
C LYS A 134 -9.67 -2.96 13.12
N GLY A 135 -10.67 -2.32 13.72
CA GLY A 135 -11.62 -1.46 13.02
C GLY A 135 -10.96 -0.19 12.46
N PRO A 136 -11.69 0.56 11.61
CA PRO A 136 -11.16 1.79 11.01
C PRO A 136 -10.86 2.86 12.06
N ARG A 137 -9.87 3.75 11.75
CA ARG A 137 -9.62 4.93 12.57
C ARG A 137 -10.36 6.13 11.99
N LEU A 138 -10.98 6.89 12.87
CA LEU A 138 -11.83 8.03 12.53
C LEU A 138 -11.22 9.36 12.94
N THR A 139 -11.72 10.42 12.30
CA THR A 139 -11.59 11.80 12.75
C THR A 139 -12.94 12.51 12.70
N GLY A 140 -13.17 13.46 13.61
CA GLY A 140 -14.28 14.40 13.54
C GLY A 140 -13.93 15.67 12.77
N GLU A 141 -12.69 15.84 12.34
CA GLU A 141 -12.25 16.95 11.46
C GLU A 141 -12.56 16.61 10.01
N ILE A 142 -13.78 16.96 9.59
CA ILE A 142 -14.28 16.66 8.25
C ILE A 142 -13.56 17.52 7.21
N SER A 143 -13.12 16.90 6.14
CA SER A 143 -12.43 17.57 5.05
C SER A 143 -12.80 16.99 3.69
N PHE A 144 -12.89 17.86 2.67
CA PHE A 144 -13.09 17.48 1.28
C PHE A 144 -11.83 17.82 0.49
N ALA A 145 -11.09 16.79 0.11
CA ALA A 145 -9.84 16.97 -0.61
C ALA A 145 -10.09 17.19 -2.11
N GLY A 146 -9.62 18.36 -2.61
CA GLY A 146 -9.47 18.65 -4.02
C GLY A 146 -8.03 18.52 -4.48
N ARG A 147 -7.77 18.91 -5.73
CA ARG A 147 -6.41 18.95 -6.31
C ARG A 147 -5.60 20.13 -5.77
N PHE A 148 -6.19 21.32 -5.76
CA PHE A 148 -5.55 22.57 -5.35
C PHE A 148 -5.89 22.95 -3.92
N LEU A 149 -7.09 22.59 -3.46
CA LEU A 149 -7.69 23.03 -2.22
C LEU A 149 -8.15 21.84 -1.39
N VAL A 150 -8.14 22.01 -0.06
CA VAL A 150 -8.88 21.13 0.87
C VAL A 150 -9.89 22.00 1.61
N LEU A 151 -11.17 21.69 1.46
CA LEU A 151 -12.27 22.41 2.11
C LEU A 151 -12.57 21.81 3.47
N ILE A 152 -12.64 22.66 4.50
CA ILE A 152 -12.93 22.24 5.89
C ILE A 152 -14.18 22.97 6.34
N PRO A 153 -15.34 22.30 6.44
CA PRO A 153 -16.55 22.91 6.98
C PRO A 153 -16.32 23.35 8.43
N PHE A 154 -16.97 24.43 8.86
CA PHE A 154 -16.77 25.13 10.14
C PHE A 154 -15.32 25.62 10.39
N GLY A 155 -14.40 25.43 9.46
CA GLY A 155 -13.11 26.08 9.50
C GLY A 155 -13.23 27.61 9.39
N HIS A 156 -12.19 28.32 9.81
CA HIS A 156 -12.18 29.79 9.77
C HIS A 156 -10.88 30.36 9.21
N LYS A 157 -9.93 29.52 8.91
CA LYS A 157 -8.61 29.92 8.45
C LYS A 157 -8.36 29.46 7.02
N VAL A 158 -7.73 30.33 6.25
CA VAL A 158 -7.08 29.95 4.99
C VAL A 158 -5.61 29.74 5.27
N SER A 159 -5.16 28.52 5.09
CA SER A 159 -3.76 28.10 5.27
C SER A 159 -3.16 27.75 3.92
N VAL A 160 -1.91 28.15 3.68
CA VAL A 160 -1.17 27.83 2.45
C VAL A 160 -0.04 26.88 2.78
N SER A 161 0.16 25.86 1.94
CA SER A 161 1.22 24.87 2.12
C SER A 161 2.59 25.52 2.35
N SER A 162 3.30 25.11 3.39
CA SER A 162 4.66 25.56 3.69
C SER A 162 5.70 25.16 2.63
N LYS A 163 5.35 24.23 1.73
CA LYS A 163 6.21 23.81 0.60
C LYS A 163 6.29 24.86 -0.51
N ILE A 164 5.34 25.81 -0.58
CA ILE A 164 5.44 26.97 -1.48
C ILE A 164 6.45 27.93 -0.88
N LYS A 165 7.63 28.03 -1.49
CA LYS A 165 8.78 28.80 -0.95
C LYS A 165 8.60 30.30 -1.08
N SER A 166 7.97 30.78 -2.18
CA SER A 166 7.77 32.21 -2.43
C SER A 166 6.78 32.81 -1.41
N GLY A 167 7.24 33.78 -0.63
CA GLY A 167 6.40 34.56 0.29
C GLY A 167 5.32 35.35 -0.40
N GLU A 168 5.63 35.94 -1.55
CA GLU A 168 4.69 36.72 -2.38
C GLU A 168 3.56 35.82 -2.91
N GLU A 169 3.91 34.66 -3.45
CA GLU A 169 2.93 33.72 -3.97
C GLU A 169 2.03 33.15 -2.86
N ARG A 170 2.59 32.88 -1.68
CA ARG A 170 1.78 32.48 -0.52
C ARG A 170 0.79 33.57 -0.09
N ALA A 171 1.21 34.82 -0.09
CA ALA A 171 0.35 35.97 0.22
C ALA A 171 -0.75 36.11 -0.83
N ARG A 172 -0.39 36.04 -2.13
CA ARG A 172 -1.32 36.09 -3.27
C ARG A 172 -2.39 35.03 -3.17
N LEU A 173 -1.99 33.75 -3.02
CA LEU A 173 -2.92 32.63 -2.92
C LEU A 173 -3.81 32.75 -1.69
N LYS A 174 -3.28 33.18 -0.55
CA LYS A 174 -4.06 33.39 0.66
C LYS A 174 -5.14 34.43 0.47
N GLN A 175 -4.81 35.58 -0.11
CA GLN A 175 -5.75 36.68 -0.37
C GLN A 175 -6.83 36.24 -1.38
N LEU A 176 -6.44 35.57 -2.46
CA LEU A 176 -7.37 35.07 -3.46
C LEU A 176 -8.38 34.09 -2.86
N ILE A 177 -7.89 33.11 -2.12
CA ILE A 177 -8.77 32.09 -1.52
C ILE A 177 -9.66 32.70 -0.45
N GLN A 178 -9.16 33.66 0.34
CA GLN A 178 -9.99 34.38 1.30
C GLN A 178 -11.17 35.11 0.63
N SER A 179 -10.99 35.65 -0.56
CA SER A 179 -12.04 36.39 -1.29
C SER A 179 -13.16 35.48 -1.83
N ILE A 180 -12.87 34.21 -2.12
CA ILE A 180 -13.85 33.26 -2.68
C ILE A 180 -14.38 32.25 -1.65
N THR A 181 -13.80 32.17 -0.44
CA THR A 181 -14.22 31.23 0.59
C THR A 181 -15.49 31.70 1.28
N PRO A 182 -16.59 30.90 1.25
CA PRO A 182 -17.81 31.28 1.95
C PRO A 182 -17.66 31.25 3.47
N LYS A 183 -18.54 31.95 4.18
CA LYS A 183 -18.59 31.94 5.65
C LYS A 183 -18.73 30.52 6.20
N ASN A 184 -18.08 30.25 7.31
CA ASN A 184 -18.04 28.95 8.00
C ASN A 184 -17.33 27.84 7.22
N PHE A 185 -16.41 28.21 6.33
CA PHE A 185 -15.47 27.28 5.72
C PHE A 185 -14.03 27.72 5.95
N GLY A 186 -13.16 26.75 6.21
CA GLY A 186 -11.72 26.90 6.15
C GLY A 186 -11.18 26.24 4.90
N VAL A 187 -9.99 26.66 4.47
CA VAL A 187 -9.35 26.11 3.28
C VAL A 187 -7.86 25.92 3.50
N ILE A 188 -7.35 24.75 3.07
CA ILE A 188 -5.92 24.52 2.95
C ILE A 188 -5.56 24.55 1.48
N VAL A 189 -4.65 25.45 1.10
CA VAL A 189 -4.12 25.55 -0.27
C VAL A 189 -2.94 24.59 -0.41
N ARG A 190 -3.04 23.67 -1.36
CA ARG A 190 -2.00 22.65 -1.63
C ARG A 190 -0.88 23.23 -2.49
N THR A 191 0.27 22.60 -2.52
CA THR A 191 1.45 23.04 -3.30
C THR A 191 1.14 23.15 -4.80
N VAL A 192 0.30 22.26 -5.32
CA VAL A 192 -0.09 22.23 -6.75
C VAL A 192 -0.87 23.49 -7.20
N ALA A 193 -1.35 24.28 -6.24
CA ALA A 193 -2.03 25.57 -6.53
C ALA A 193 -1.07 26.71 -6.90
N GLU A 194 0.25 26.51 -6.75
CA GLU A 194 1.28 27.50 -7.11
C GLU A 194 1.13 27.91 -8.58
N GLY A 195 1.11 29.22 -8.85
CA GLY A 195 0.94 29.80 -10.19
C GLY A 195 -0.46 29.67 -10.81
N LYS A 196 -1.45 29.09 -10.11
CA LYS A 196 -2.80 28.89 -10.65
C LYS A 196 -3.61 30.18 -10.68
N ARG A 197 -4.51 30.26 -11.67
CA ARG A 197 -5.43 31.41 -11.87
C ARG A 197 -6.63 31.30 -10.92
N VAL A 198 -7.23 32.44 -10.60
CA VAL A 198 -8.41 32.53 -9.74
C VAL A 198 -9.53 31.66 -10.27
N ALA A 199 -9.77 31.64 -11.57
CA ALA A 199 -10.86 30.87 -12.18
C ALA A 199 -10.74 29.36 -11.94
N GLU A 200 -9.51 28.80 -11.96
CA GLU A 200 -9.26 27.37 -11.68
C GLU A 200 -9.55 27.04 -10.21
N LEU A 201 -9.14 27.93 -9.31
CA LEU A 201 -9.33 27.77 -7.86
C LEU A 201 -10.80 27.93 -7.46
N ASP A 202 -11.52 28.90 -8.07
CA ASP A 202 -12.96 29.11 -7.86
C ASP A 202 -13.79 27.94 -8.40
N ALA A 203 -13.44 27.41 -9.56
CA ALA A 203 -14.11 26.24 -10.13
C ALA A 203 -13.99 25.03 -9.19
N GLU A 204 -12.80 24.76 -8.64
CA GLU A 204 -12.62 23.68 -7.68
C GLU A 204 -13.35 23.94 -6.35
N MET A 205 -13.34 25.19 -5.87
CA MET A 205 -14.10 25.58 -4.67
C MET A 205 -15.58 25.25 -4.82
N LYS A 206 -16.19 25.57 -5.96
CA LYS A 206 -17.60 25.25 -6.24
C LYS A 206 -17.87 23.76 -6.24
N VAL A 207 -16.97 22.95 -6.80
CA VAL A 207 -17.07 21.48 -6.76
C VAL A 207 -17.02 20.94 -5.33
N LEU A 208 -16.09 21.46 -4.50
CA LEU A 208 -15.97 21.02 -3.11
C LEU A 208 -17.19 21.43 -2.27
N LEU A 209 -17.74 22.61 -2.50
CA LEU A 209 -19.00 23.07 -1.88
C LEU A 209 -20.20 22.20 -2.30
N SER A 210 -20.26 21.77 -3.58
CA SER A 210 -21.30 20.83 -4.05
C SER A 210 -21.23 19.51 -3.31
N ARG A 211 -20.02 18.94 -3.14
CA ARG A 211 -19.81 17.68 -2.39
C ARG A 211 -20.31 17.78 -0.94
N TRP A 212 -20.03 18.91 -0.25
CA TRP A 212 -20.58 19.15 1.07
C TRP A 212 -22.10 19.17 1.05
N ASN A 213 -22.72 19.93 0.14
CA ASN A 213 -24.17 20.04 0.03
C ASN A 213 -24.83 18.68 -0.28
N GLU A 214 -24.20 17.86 -1.13
CA GLU A 214 -24.65 16.49 -1.42
C GLU A 214 -24.61 15.59 -0.17
N ALA A 215 -23.53 15.68 0.63
CA ALA A 215 -23.40 14.94 1.89
C ALA A 215 -24.53 15.31 2.87
N ILE A 216 -24.83 16.60 3.01
CA ILE A 216 -25.93 17.06 3.87
C ILE A 216 -27.30 16.65 3.32
N THR A 217 -27.48 16.69 2.01
CA THR A 217 -28.73 16.22 1.36
C THR A 217 -28.94 14.71 1.58
N ARG A 218 -27.88 13.91 1.49
CA ARG A 218 -27.95 12.47 1.81
C ARG A 218 -28.30 12.24 3.28
N LEU A 219 -27.71 13.02 4.20
CA LEU A 219 -28.03 12.94 5.63
C LEU A 219 -29.52 13.15 5.92
N GLN A 220 -30.18 14.03 5.16
CA GLN A 220 -31.61 14.31 5.35
C GLN A 220 -32.55 13.20 4.86
N LYS A 221 -32.08 12.33 3.94
CA LYS A 221 -32.92 11.30 3.30
C LYS A 221 -33.26 10.12 4.21
N THR A 222 -32.40 9.74 5.15
CA THR A 222 -32.61 8.57 6.02
C THR A 222 -32.27 8.85 7.49
N GLN A 223 -32.92 8.07 8.39
CA GLN A 223 -32.66 8.11 9.83
C GLN A 223 -31.81 6.91 10.30
N GLU A 224 -31.63 5.93 9.45
CA GLU A 224 -30.85 4.74 9.79
C GLU A 224 -29.42 5.12 10.12
N ARG A 225 -28.86 4.48 11.15
CA ARG A 225 -27.48 4.64 11.58
C ARG A 225 -26.83 3.25 11.71
N PRO A 226 -25.58 3.13 11.28
CA PRO A 226 -24.70 4.14 10.63
C PRO A 226 -25.14 4.50 9.21
N GLN A 227 -24.89 5.76 8.80
CA GLN A 227 -25.22 6.25 7.48
C GLN A 227 -23.96 6.78 6.78
N LEU A 228 -23.63 6.25 5.60
CA LEU A 228 -22.63 6.82 4.70
C LEU A 228 -23.23 8.07 4.02
N VAL A 229 -22.76 9.26 4.40
CA VAL A 229 -23.25 10.54 3.86
C VAL A 229 -22.42 11.05 2.70
N PHE A 230 -21.13 10.72 2.67
CA PHE A 230 -20.24 11.03 1.57
C PHE A 230 -19.30 9.86 1.30
N GLU A 231 -19.23 9.46 0.06
CA GLU A 231 -18.29 8.47 -0.43
C GLU A 231 -17.21 9.19 -1.23
N GLU A 232 -15.94 9.01 -0.85
CA GLU A 232 -14.84 9.58 -1.61
C GLU A 232 -14.85 8.99 -3.02
N THR A 233 -14.56 9.81 -4.02
CA THR A 233 -14.50 9.38 -5.42
C THR A 233 -13.65 8.13 -5.57
N GLY A 234 -14.08 7.24 -6.46
CA GLY A 234 -13.44 5.93 -6.67
C GLY A 234 -11.91 6.01 -6.67
N ARG A 235 -11.28 5.00 -6.13
CA ARG A 235 -9.83 4.99 -5.84
C ARG A 235 -8.95 5.42 -7.00
N ALA A 236 -9.28 5.00 -8.22
CA ALA A 236 -8.56 5.42 -9.41
C ALA A 236 -8.56 6.95 -9.59
N VAL A 237 -9.70 7.61 -9.35
CA VAL A 237 -9.82 9.06 -9.44
C VAL A 237 -9.09 9.76 -8.28
N ALA A 238 -9.19 9.21 -7.06
CA ALA A 238 -8.48 9.75 -5.89
C ALA A 238 -6.96 9.69 -6.09
N MET A 239 -6.45 8.59 -6.63
CA MET A 239 -5.04 8.43 -6.95
C MET A 239 -4.61 9.40 -8.05
N LEU A 240 -5.39 9.53 -9.13
CA LEU A 240 -5.12 10.51 -10.18
C LEU A 240 -5.14 11.94 -9.67
N ARG A 241 -6.03 12.30 -8.76
CA ARG A 241 -6.05 13.63 -8.12
C ARG A 241 -4.70 13.98 -7.51
N ASP A 242 -4.07 13.00 -6.86
CA ASP A 242 -2.79 13.19 -6.19
C ASP A 242 -1.60 13.02 -7.15
N LEU A 243 -1.73 12.20 -8.18
CA LEU A 243 -0.68 11.89 -9.14
C LEU A 243 -0.66 12.84 -10.34
N PHE A 244 -1.82 13.32 -10.80
CA PHE A 244 -1.94 14.02 -12.07
C PHE A 244 -0.98 15.19 -12.19
N ASN A 245 -0.17 15.13 -13.25
CA ASN A 245 0.76 16.17 -13.65
C ASN A 245 0.40 16.63 -15.08
N PRO A 246 0.47 17.93 -15.41
CA PRO A 246 0.30 18.42 -16.78
C PRO A 246 1.23 17.78 -17.81
N THR A 247 2.32 17.14 -17.40
CA THR A 247 3.24 16.43 -18.29
C THR A 247 2.73 15.08 -18.78
N TYR A 248 1.58 14.58 -18.27
CA TYR A 248 1.03 13.30 -18.72
C TYR A 248 0.55 13.38 -20.16
N GLU A 249 0.97 12.39 -20.95
CA GLU A 249 0.61 12.28 -22.38
C GLU A 249 -0.52 11.30 -22.60
N ASN A 250 -0.56 10.22 -21.84
CA ASN A 250 -1.59 9.19 -21.98
C ASN A 250 -2.00 8.61 -20.62
N ILE A 251 -3.28 8.25 -20.53
CA ILE A 251 -3.86 7.46 -19.42
C ILE A 251 -4.62 6.32 -20.07
N TYR A 252 -4.16 5.08 -19.90
CA TYR A 252 -4.81 3.89 -20.43
C TYR A 252 -5.58 3.16 -19.34
N VAL A 253 -6.82 2.76 -19.63
CA VAL A 253 -7.72 2.09 -18.69
C VAL A 253 -8.41 0.94 -19.39
N ASN A 254 -8.44 -0.25 -18.79
CA ASN A 254 -9.08 -1.44 -19.35
C ASN A 254 -10.56 -1.64 -18.94
N ASP A 255 -11.10 -0.76 -18.09
CA ASP A 255 -12.49 -0.81 -17.59
C ASP A 255 -13.28 0.41 -18.05
N ASP A 256 -14.53 0.21 -18.50
CA ASP A 256 -15.37 1.27 -19.06
C ASP A 256 -15.82 2.31 -18.02
N GLU A 257 -16.24 1.83 -16.86
CA GLU A 257 -16.76 2.67 -15.78
C GLU A 257 -15.64 3.57 -15.23
N ILE A 258 -14.48 2.97 -14.95
CA ILE A 258 -13.31 3.70 -14.47
C ILE A 258 -12.78 4.65 -15.54
N CYS A 259 -12.75 4.24 -16.82
CA CYS A 259 -12.33 5.11 -17.92
C CYS A 259 -13.24 6.34 -18.04
N THR A 260 -14.55 6.17 -17.91
CA THR A 260 -15.52 7.27 -17.93
C THR A 260 -15.34 8.20 -16.74
N ALA A 261 -15.18 7.65 -15.53
CA ALA A 261 -14.93 8.43 -14.31
C ALA A 261 -13.63 9.22 -14.39
N VAL A 262 -12.54 8.59 -14.85
CA VAL A 262 -11.23 9.22 -15.05
C VAL A 262 -11.31 10.33 -16.10
N ARG A 263 -11.96 10.07 -17.25
CA ARG A 263 -12.14 11.07 -18.30
C ARG A 263 -12.95 12.28 -17.81
N HIS A 264 -14.04 12.04 -17.10
CA HIS A 264 -14.83 13.10 -16.49
C HIS A 264 -13.99 13.92 -15.51
N TYR A 265 -13.22 13.27 -14.64
CA TYR A 265 -12.33 13.97 -13.71
C TYR A 265 -11.27 14.82 -14.44
N VAL A 266 -10.59 14.25 -15.45
CA VAL A 266 -9.57 14.99 -16.22
C VAL A 266 -10.21 16.16 -16.98
N SER A 267 -11.42 16.03 -17.53
CA SER A 267 -12.12 17.13 -18.18
C SER A 267 -12.48 18.28 -17.24
N LEU A 268 -12.68 18.01 -15.95
CA LEU A 268 -12.93 19.04 -14.94
C LEU A 268 -11.65 19.81 -14.55
N ILE A 269 -10.49 19.13 -14.49
CA ILE A 269 -9.26 19.74 -13.98
C ILE A 269 -8.32 20.25 -15.07
N ALA A 270 -8.43 19.72 -16.27
CA ALA A 270 -7.62 20.08 -17.44
C ALA A 270 -8.43 19.74 -18.72
N PRO A 271 -9.43 20.56 -19.08
CA PRO A 271 -10.32 20.30 -20.21
C PRO A 271 -9.58 20.04 -21.52
N GLU A 272 -8.47 20.76 -21.75
CA GLU A 272 -7.58 20.62 -22.90
C GLU A 272 -6.90 19.24 -22.98
N LYS A 273 -6.86 18.51 -21.88
CA LYS A 273 -6.24 17.18 -21.78
C LYS A 273 -7.25 16.02 -21.68
N ALA A 274 -8.54 16.26 -21.79
CA ALA A 274 -9.52 15.20 -21.69
C ALA A 274 -9.28 14.04 -22.70
N GLY A 275 -8.67 14.35 -23.85
CA GLY A 275 -8.34 13.38 -24.90
C GLY A 275 -7.19 12.42 -24.59
N ILE A 276 -6.41 12.65 -23.52
CA ILE A 276 -5.31 11.74 -23.15
C ILE A 276 -5.83 10.44 -22.51
N VAL A 277 -7.09 10.41 -22.05
CA VAL A 277 -7.71 9.23 -21.42
C VAL A 277 -8.23 8.29 -22.52
N LYS A 278 -7.58 7.15 -22.63
CA LYS A 278 -7.83 6.15 -23.67
C LYS A 278 -8.30 4.83 -23.06
N LYS A 279 -9.37 4.28 -23.62
CA LYS A 279 -9.79 2.93 -23.28
C LYS A 279 -8.84 1.93 -23.93
N TYR A 280 -8.34 0.98 -23.15
CA TYR A 280 -7.58 -0.15 -23.67
C TYR A 280 -8.51 -1.30 -24.05
N THR A 281 -8.42 -1.76 -25.29
CA THR A 281 -9.26 -2.84 -25.85
C THR A 281 -8.41 -4.00 -26.42
N GLY A 282 -7.11 -4.03 -26.11
CA GLY A 282 -6.21 -5.06 -26.59
C GLY A 282 -6.54 -6.45 -26.01
N LYS A 283 -6.15 -7.51 -26.74
CA LYS A 283 -6.31 -8.91 -26.30
C LYS A 283 -5.29 -9.32 -25.22
N VAL A 284 -4.13 -8.67 -25.21
CA VAL A 284 -3.09 -8.91 -24.21
C VAL A 284 -3.46 -8.16 -22.93
N PRO A 285 -3.22 -8.70 -21.72
CA PRO A 285 -3.41 -7.94 -20.48
C PRO A 285 -2.70 -6.59 -20.56
N ILE A 286 -3.33 -5.53 -20.03
CA ILE A 286 -2.84 -4.16 -20.21
C ILE A 286 -1.41 -3.99 -19.65
N PHE A 287 -1.10 -4.56 -18.49
CA PHE A 287 0.23 -4.47 -17.90
C PHE A 287 1.29 -5.22 -18.71
N ASP A 288 0.93 -6.31 -19.37
CA ASP A 288 1.85 -7.05 -20.23
C ASP A 288 2.14 -6.26 -21.51
N ASN A 289 1.12 -5.59 -22.08
CA ASN A 289 1.26 -4.76 -23.28
C ASN A 289 2.21 -3.56 -23.09
N PHE A 290 2.30 -3.04 -21.87
CA PHE A 290 3.18 -1.92 -21.52
C PHE A 290 4.44 -2.35 -20.75
N ASP A 291 4.80 -3.64 -20.77
CA ASP A 291 5.95 -4.24 -20.05
C ASP A 291 5.93 -3.97 -18.52
N VAL A 292 4.79 -3.59 -17.95
CA VAL A 292 4.66 -3.27 -16.51
C VAL A 292 4.86 -4.53 -15.67
N THR A 293 4.24 -5.66 -16.05
CA THR A 293 4.39 -6.95 -15.33
C THR A 293 5.85 -7.39 -15.25
N LYS A 294 6.60 -7.24 -16.35
CA LYS A 294 8.04 -7.58 -16.39
C LYS A 294 8.83 -6.67 -15.46
N GLN A 295 8.54 -5.36 -15.48
CA GLN A 295 9.21 -4.40 -14.61
C GLN A 295 8.86 -4.59 -13.13
N ILE A 296 7.63 -4.96 -12.79
CA ILE A 296 7.26 -5.34 -11.42
C ILE A 296 8.12 -6.51 -10.95
N LYS A 297 8.17 -7.61 -11.73
CA LYS A 297 8.98 -8.79 -11.38
C LYS A 297 10.46 -8.47 -11.17
N SER A 298 11.03 -7.59 -11.98
CA SER A 298 12.46 -7.21 -11.87
C SER A 298 12.76 -6.15 -10.82
N SER A 299 11.75 -5.41 -10.34
CA SER A 299 11.92 -4.25 -9.45
C SER A 299 11.55 -4.51 -8.00
N PHE A 300 10.89 -5.61 -7.65
CA PHE A 300 10.44 -5.89 -6.28
C PHE A 300 11.24 -7.00 -5.57
N GLY A 301 12.18 -7.65 -6.25
CA GLY A 301 13.08 -8.62 -5.63
C GLY A 301 14.08 -7.98 -4.64
N LYS A 302 14.77 -8.80 -3.87
CA LYS A 302 15.84 -8.37 -2.95
C LYS A 302 17.02 -7.73 -3.71
N THR A 303 17.37 -8.28 -4.89
CA THR A 303 18.45 -7.81 -5.73
C THR A 303 17.87 -7.08 -6.95
N ILE A 304 18.36 -5.86 -7.21
CA ILE A 304 17.88 -4.98 -8.28
C ILE A 304 19.04 -4.58 -9.18
N ASN A 305 18.98 -5.00 -10.44
CA ASN A 305 19.97 -4.63 -11.44
C ASN A 305 19.66 -3.26 -12.04
N TYR A 306 20.65 -2.36 -12.14
CA TYR A 306 20.46 -1.00 -12.66
C TYR A 306 21.42 -0.63 -13.81
N GLY A 307 21.97 -1.58 -14.47
CA GLY A 307 22.78 -1.39 -15.68
C GLY A 307 24.22 -1.88 -15.54
N HIS A 308 24.82 -2.26 -16.67
CA HIS A 308 26.20 -2.73 -16.79
C HIS A 308 26.63 -3.81 -15.77
N GLY A 309 25.68 -4.63 -15.31
CA GLY A 309 25.93 -5.68 -14.31
C GLY A 309 26.00 -5.19 -12.85
N CYS A 310 25.80 -3.91 -12.60
CA CYS A 310 25.71 -3.36 -11.24
C CYS A 310 24.33 -3.66 -10.63
N TYR A 311 24.29 -3.83 -9.32
CA TYR A 311 23.03 -4.13 -8.62
C TYR A 311 23.00 -3.56 -7.21
N LEU A 312 21.77 -3.32 -6.72
CA LEU A 312 21.47 -2.98 -5.33
C LEU A 312 20.95 -4.23 -4.62
N ILE A 313 21.29 -4.38 -3.36
CA ILE A 313 20.61 -5.30 -2.43
C ILE A 313 19.82 -4.45 -1.45
N ILE A 314 18.49 -4.65 -1.39
CA ILE A 314 17.62 -3.92 -0.47
C ILE A 314 17.09 -4.91 0.57
N GLU A 315 17.35 -4.62 1.84
CA GLU A 315 16.87 -5.40 2.97
C GLU A 315 16.05 -4.55 3.94
N HIS A 316 15.03 -5.18 4.50
CA HIS A 316 14.16 -4.57 5.49
C HIS A 316 14.47 -5.17 6.85
N THR A 317 14.85 -4.33 7.81
CA THR A 317 14.96 -4.69 9.21
C THR A 317 13.75 -4.17 9.98
N GLU A 318 13.60 -4.52 11.24
CA GLU A 318 12.49 -4.03 12.07
C GLU A 318 12.44 -2.48 12.16
N ALA A 319 13.61 -1.81 12.19
CA ALA A 319 13.70 -0.38 12.42
C ALA A 319 14.03 0.45 11.18
N MET A 320 14.69 -0.11 10.17
CA MET A 320 15.24 0.64 9.04
C MET A 320 15.34 -0.22 7.77
N HIS A 321 15.58 0.46 6.66
CA HIS A 321 15.94 -0.19 5.39
C HIS A 321 17.44 -0.05 5.18
N VAL A 322 18.08 -1.10 4.74
CA VAL A 322 19.51 -1.11 4.41
C VAL A 322 19.66 -1.40 2.92
N VAL A 323 20.52 -0.64 2.26
CA VAL A 323 20.81 -0.78 0.84
C VAL A 323 22.32 -0.91 0.65
N ASP A 324 22.73 -2.00 0.00
CA ASP A 324 24.12 -2.28 -0.36
C ASP A 324 24.30 -2.10 -1.87
N VAL A 325 25.39 -1.44 -2.29
CA VAL A 325 25.71 -1.11 -3.68
C VAL A 325 26.81 -2.00 -4.19
N ASN A 326 26.55 -2.72 -5.27
CA ASN A 326 27.50 -3.65 -5.87
C ASN A 326 27.83 -3.30 -7.33
N SER A 327 29.14 -3.25 -7.66
CA SER A 327 29.64 -2.96 -9.02
C SER A 327 29.56 -4.14 -10.00
N GLY A 328 29.32 -5.36 -9.48
CA GLY A 328 29.29 -6.55 -10.31
C GLY A 328 30.59 -6.77 -11.08
N ASN A 329 30.49 -7.15 -12.37
CA ASN A 329 31.65 -7.50 -13.20
C ASN A 329 32.30 -6.31 -13.94
N ARG A 330 31.99 -5.06 -13.56
CA ARG A 330 32.40 -3.84 -14.29
C ARG A 330 33.89 -3.48 -14.17
N THR A 331 34.71 -4.27 -13.54
CA THR A 331 36.06 -3.93 -13.05
C THR A 331 37.16 -3.80 -14.12
N LYS A 332 36.89 -3.86 -15.44
CA LYS A 332 37.97 -4.07 -16.40
C LYS A 332 38.38 -2.88 -17.29
N GLU A 333 37.62 -1.76 -17.34
CA GLU A 333 37.87 -0.78 -18.41
C GLU A 333 38.25 0.64 -17.96
N LYS A 334 38.09 1.00 -16.69
CA LYS A 334 38.36 2.37 -16.18
C LYS A 334 39.19 2.34 -14.91
N ALA A 335 39.74 3.52 -14.52
CA ALA A 335 40.38 3.69 -13.22
C ALA A 335 39.39 3.34 -12.09
N GLN A 336 39.87 2.74 -11.02
CA GLN A 336 39.03 2.23 -9.91
C GLN A 336 38.08 3.31 -9.33
N GLU A 337 38.59 4.52 -9.12
CA GLU A 337 37.82 5.67 -8.59
C GLU A 337 36.67 6.08 -9.52
N GLN A 338 36.94 6.17 -10.84
CA GLN A 338 35.92 6.49 -11.83
C GLN A 338 34.84 5.41 -11.92
N ASN A 339 35.23 4.14 -11.78
CA ASN A 339 34.25 3.05 -11.73
C ASN A 339 33.37 3.11 -10.47
N ALA A 340 33.96 3.45 -9.33
CA ALA A 340 33.22 3.63 -8.09
C ALA A 340 32.21 4.79 -8.21
N LEU A 341 32.63 5.93 -8.74
CA LEU A 341 31.77 7.09 -8.97
C LEU A 341 30.60 6.76 -9.92
N ASP A 342 30.90 6.19 -11.10
CA ASP A 342 29.88 5.84 -12.10
C ASP A 342 28.86 4.83 -11.54
N THR A 343 29.33 3.85 -10.74
CA THR A 343 28.49 2.86 -10.10
C THR A 343 27.59 3.53 -9.07
N ASN A 344 28.15 4.37 -8.21
CA ASN A 344 27.42 5.07 -7.16
C ASN A 344 26.39 6.06 -7.72
N LEU A 345 26.70 6.78 -8.80
CA LEU A 345 25.74 7.68 -9.45
C LEU A 345 24.56 6.91 -10.04
N GLY A 346 24.82 5.77 -10.70
CA GLY A 346 23.77 4.88 -11.19
C GLY A 346 22.92 4.29 -10.04
N ALA A 347 23.57 3.93 -8.93
CA ALA A 347 22.91 3.46 -7.72
C ALA A 347 21.97 4.54 -7.13
N ALA A 348 22.42 5.80 -7.09
CA ALA A 348 21.60 6.92 -6.61
C ALA A 348 20.36 7.16 -7.49
N ASP A 349 20.50 7.01 -8.82
CA ASP A 349 19.37 7.13 -9.75
C ASP A 349 18.34 6.01 -9.51
N GLU A 350 18.81 4.77 -9.40
CA GLU A 350 17.94 3.62 -9.16
C GLU A 350 17.31 3.66 -7.76
N LEU A 351 18.08 4.00 -6.73
CA LEU A 351 17.61 4.08 -5.36
C LEU A 351 16.46 5.09 -5.22
N ALA A 352 16.62 6.29 -5.78
CA ALA A 352 15.56 7.31 -5.77
C ALA A 352 14.27 6.79 -6.43
N ARG A 353 14.40 5.99 -7.51
CA ARG A 353 13.27 5.31 -8.14
C ARG A 353 12.66 4.26 -7.21
N GLN A 354 13.47 3.43 -6.57
CA GLN A 354 13.01 2.37 -5.67
C GLN A 354 12.30 2.90 -4.43
N LEU A 355 12.78 4.02 -3.87
CA LEU A 355 12.12 4.68 -2.73
C LEU A 355 10.69 5.11 -3.08
N ARG A 356 10.47 5.62 -4.31
CA ARG A 356 9.14 5.98 -4.82
C ARG A 356 8.31 4.75 -5.16
N LEU A 357 8.89 3.79 -5.88
CA LEU A 357 8.19 2.61 -6.40
C LEU A 357 7.68 1.70 -5.28
N ARG A 358 8.50 1.47 -4.25
CA ARG A 358 8.16 0.63 -3.10
C ARG A 358 7.52 1.38 -1.94
N ASP A 359 7.35 2.72 -2.04
CA ASP A 359 6.90 3.60 -0.94
C ASP A 359 7.72 3.41 0.35
N MET A 360 9.04 3.18 0.20
CA MET A 360 9.93 2.98 1.33
C MET A 360 10.02 4.24 2.19
N GLY A 361 9.66 4.15 3.45
CA GLY A 361 9.67 5.28 4.37
C GLY A 361 10.24 4.91 5.74
N GLY A 362 10.68 5.90 6.50
CA GLY A 362 11.41 5.74 7.74
C GLY A 362 12.88 6.07 7.56
N ILE A 363 13.75 5.30 8.20
CA ILE A 363 15.21 5.46 8.12
C ILE A 363 15.74 4.52 7.02
N ILE A 364 16.52 5.06 6.08
CA ILE A 364 17.17 4.31 5.02
C ILE A 364 18.68 4.59 5.15
N VAL A 365 19.48 3.54 5.22
CA VAL A 365 20.94 3.61 5.24
C VAL A 365 21.47 2.95 3.99
N VAL A 366 22.30 3.67 3.26
CA VAL A 366 22.86 3.22 1.99
C VAL A 366 24.37 3.10 2.13
N ASP A 367 24.88 1.93 1.82
CA ASP A 367 26.32 1.65 1.77
C ASP A 367 26.79 1.79 0.33
N PHE A 368 27.42 2.92 0.02
CA PHE A 368 27.97 3.21 -1.29
C PHE A 368 29.41 2.69 -1.39
N ILE A 369 29.85 2.38 -2.61
CA ILE A 369 31.25 2.00 -2.85
C ILE A 369 32.16 3.14 -2.43
N ASP A 370 33.24 2.80 -1.72
CA ASP A 370 34.21 3.78 -1.21
C ASP A 370 34.79 4.67 -2.31
N MET A 371 34.86 5.96 -2.04
CA MET A 371 35.44 6.99 -2.91
C MET A 371 36.41 7.85 -2.11
N ASN A 372 37.63 7.99 -2.61
CA ASN A 372 38.70 8.73 -1.94
C ASN A 372 38.53 10.25 -2.11
N LEU A 373 38.07 10.70 -3.28
CA LEU A 373 37.95 12.12 -3.60
C LEU A 373 36.74 12.75 -2.92
N ALA A 374 36.95 13.89 -2.27
CA ALA A 374 35.84 14.63 -1.62
C ALA A 374 34.83 15.19 -2.66
N GLU A 375 35.34 15.53 -3.85
CA GLU A 375 34.52 16.03 -4.96
C GLU A 375 33.54 14.97 -5.44
N ASP A 376 33.97 13.71 -5.56
CA ASP A 376 33.12 12.58 -6.00
C ASP A 376 32.03 12.31 -4.96
N ARG A 377 32.36 12.35 -3.67
CA ARG A 377 31.37 12.23 -2.59
C ARG A 377 30.33 13.35 -2.61
N GLN A 378 30.77 14.57 -2.89
CA GLN A 378 29.89 15.72 -3.02
C GLN A 378 28.97 15.57 -4.25
N MET A 379 29.52 15.13 -5.39
CA MET A 379 28.77 14.92 -6.63
C MET A 379 27.68 13.85 -6.43
N LEU A 380 27.99 12.76 -5.73
CA LEU A 380 27.01 11.71 -5.38
C LEU A 380 25.89 12.28 -4.51
N TYR A 381 26.22 13.05 -3.48
CA TYR A 381 25.24 13.69 -2.60
C TYR A 381 24.30 14.62 -3.39
N GLU A 382 24.84 15.47 -4.24
CA GLU A 382 24.07 16.38 -5.08
C GLU A 382 23.16 15.64 -6.06
N ARG A 383 23.68 14.53 -6.66
CA ARG A 383 22.88 13.65 -7.54
C ARG A 383 21.68 13.06 -6.82
N MET A 384 21.90 12.54 -5.61
CA MET A 384 20.82 11.97 -4.80
C MET A 384 19.79 13.05 -4.43
N CYS A 385 20.22 14.22 -3.98
CA CYS A 385 19.34 15.35 -3.68
C CYS A 385 18.52 15.78 -4.91
N LYS A 386 19.13 15.84 -6.09
CA LYS A 386 18.46 16.18 -7.35
C LYS A 386 17.39 15.15 -7.73
N ASN A 387 17.71 13.87 -7.63
CA ASN A 387 16.78 12.79 -7.95
C ASN A 387 15.57 12.77 -7.02
N MET A 388 15.78 13.04 -5.73
CA MET A 388 14.72 13.08 -4.73
C MET A 388 13.83 14.32 -4.78
N GLN A 389 14.17 15.36 -5.56
CA GLN A 389 13.30 16.53 -5.76
C GLN A 389 11.92 16.17 -6.35
N LYS A 390 11.86 15.08 -7.13
CA LYS A 390 10.61 14.57 -7.71
C LYS A 390 9.74 13.81 -6.70
N ASP A 391 10.29 13.44 -5.54
CA ASP A 391 9.55 12.71 -4.52
C ASP A 391 8.60 13.65 -3.78
N ARG A 392 7.34 13.23 -3.66
CA ARG A 392 6.29 14.00 -2.96
C ARG A 392 6.38 13.85 -1.45
N ALA A 393 6.94 12.75 -0.95
CA ALA A 393 7.14 12.55 0.47
C ALA A 393 8.18 13.52 1.03
N ARG A 394 8.00 13.94 2.27
CA ARG A 394 9.04 14.73 2.96
C ARG A 394 10.23 13.82 3.21
N HIS A 395 11.39 14.28 2.85
CA HIS A 395 12.63 13.56 3.06
C HIS A 395 13.76 14.50 3.49
N ASN A 396 14.75 13.95 4.13
CA ASN A 396 15.99 14.61 4.46
C ASN A 396 17.14 13.67 4.14
N ILE A 397 18.17 14.17 3.48
CA ILE A 397 19.34 13.41 3.04
C ILE A 397 20.55 14.03 3.74
N LEU A 398 21.32 13.21 4.43
CA LEU A 398 22.59 13.64 5.03
C LEU A 398 23.75 13.35 4.08
N PRO A 399 24.78 14.21 4.03
CA PRO A 399 25.99 13.94 3.28
C PRO A 399 26.62 12.60 3.68
N LEU A 400 27.47 12.02 2.81
CA LEU A 400 28.15 10.76 3.12
C LEU A 400 28.97 10.91 4.41
N SER A 401 28.88 9.92 5.27
CA SER A 401 29.72 9.79 6.45
C SER A 401 31.18 9.49 6.05
N LYS A 402 32.09 9.54 7.02
CA LYS A 402 33.48 9.12 6.80
C LYS A 402 33.64 7.64 6.41
N PHE A 403 32.59 6.85 6.63
CA PHE A 403 32.56 5.42 6.31
C PHE A 403 31.77 5.11 5.03
N GLY A 404 31.56 6.08 4.13
CA GLY A 404 30.84 5.87 2.87
C GLY A 404 29.31 5.74 3.00
N LEU A 405 28.76 5.81 4.21
CA LEU A 405 27.32 5.62 4.43
C LEU A 405 26.54 6.92 4.19
N MET A 406 25.44 6.83 3.42
CA MET A 406 24.44 7.89 3.27
C MET A 406 23.19 7.55 4.07
N GLN A 407 22.71 8.51 4.86
CA GLN A 407 21.48 8.38 5.64
C GLN A 407 20.36 9.20 5.01
N ILE A 408 19.21 8.58 4.81
CA ILE A 408 18.02 9.20 4.26
C ILE A 408 16.88 8.97 5.23
N THR A 409 16.14 10.02 5.58
CA THR A 409 14.86 9.89 6.28
C THR A 409 13.75 10.29 5.34
N ARG A 410 12.73 9.43 5.18
CA ARG A 410 11.59 9.67 4.32
C ARG A 410 10.30 9.44 5.09
N GLN A 411 9.35 10.37 4.98
CA GLN A 411 8.05 10.25 5.63
C GLN A 411 7.31 9.02 5.08
N ARG A 412 6.78 8.18 5.98
CA ARG A 412 5.88 7.08 5.61
C ARG A 412 4.55 7.68 5.16
N VAL A 413 4.24 7.59 3.88
CA VAL A 413 2.99 8.08 3.30
C VAL A 413 1.97 6.94 3.21
N ARG A 414 2.43 5.75 2.87
CA ARG A 414 1.66 4.50 2.74
C ARG A 414 2.42 3.35 3.36
N PRO A 415 1.79 2.18 3.54
CA PRO A 415 2.53 0.94 3.80
C PRO A 415 3.56 0.70 2.69
N VAL A 416 4.70 0.12 3.06
CA VAL A 416 5.71 -0.30 2.07
C VAL A 416 5.03 -1.27 1.11
N MET A 417 5.17 -1.01 -0.20
CA MET A 417 4.68 -1.91 -1.23
C MET A 417 5.66 -3.08 -1.35
N ASP A 418 5.21 -4.24 -0.96
CA ASP A 418 5.92 -5.50 -1.18
C ASP A 418 5.09 -6.37 -2.13
N VAL A 419 5.72 -6.83 -3.19
CA VAL A 419 5.11 -7.75 -4.14
C VAL A 419 5.90 -9.03 -4.07
N ASP A 420 5.26 -10.09 -3.60
CA ASP A 420 5.86 -11.43 -3.57
C ASP A 420 6.11 -11.87 -5.02
N VAL A 421 7.34 -11.73 -5.46
CA VAL A 421 7.79 -12.13 -6.81
C VAL A 421 8.40 -13.51 -6.82
N ASP A 422 8.69 -14.06 -5.65
CA ASP A 422 9.32 -15.37 -5.45
C ASP A 422 8.31 -16.35 -4.85
N GLU A 423 8.19 -17.52 -5.46
CA GLU A 423 7.48 -18.64 -4.86
C GLU A 423 8.44 -19.46 -4.00
N ASN A 424 7.97 -19.93 -2.84
CA ASN A 424 8.76 -20.85 -2.04
C ASN A 424 9.13 -22.08 -2.87
N CYS A 425 10.43 -22.39 -2.92
CA CYS A 425 10.91 -23.57 -3.65
C CYS A 425 10.15 -24.82 -3.17
N PRO A 426 9.39 -25.52 -4.03
CA PRO A 426 8.59 -26.67 -3.61
C PRO A 426 9.46 -27.85 -3.11
N THR A 427 10.76 -27.80 -3.37
CA THR A 427 11.71 -28.85 -2.97
C THR A 427 12.25 -28.63 -1.55
N CYS A 428 12.58 -27.42 -1.16
CA CYS A 428 13.20 -27.12 0.14
C CYS A 428 12.36 -26.16 1.03
N PHE A 429 11.20 -25.68 0.55
CA PHE A 429 10.32 -24.71 1.23
C PHE A 429 11.06 -23.47 1.75
N GLY A 430 12.00 -22.96 0.95
CA GLY A 430 12.77 -21.77 1.28
C GLY A 430 14.00 -21.98 2.14
N SER A 431 14.29 -23.21 2.61
CA SER A 431 15.48 -23.48 3.45
C SER A 431 16.81 -23.41 2.71
N GLY A 432 16.81 -23.45 1.37
CA GLY A 432 18.02 -23.51 0.53
C GLY A 432 18.87 -24.77 0.72
N LYS A 433 18.49 -25.67 1.61
CA LYS A 433 19.23 -26.90 1.94
C LYS A 433 18.33 -28.13 1.80
N MET A 434 18.84 -29.17 1.23
CA MET A 434 18.21 -30.49 1.16
C MET A 434 19.04 -31.53 1.89
N ARG A 435 18.38 -32.49 2.54
CA ARG A 435 19.05 -33.69 3.03
C ARG A 435 19.49 -34.54 1.84
N SER A 436 20.57 -35.33 2.01
CA SER A 436 21.00 -36.26 0.98
C SER A 436 19.90 -37.25 0.62
N SER A 437 19.57 -37.36 -0.67
CA SER A 437 18.55 -38.30 -1.17
C SER A 437 19.07 -39.73 -1.30
N ILE A 438 20.38 -39.97 -1.17
CA ILE A 438 21.04 -41.24 -1.45
C ILE A 438 20.48 -42.39 -0.58
N LEU A 439 20.20 -42.12 0.68
CA LEU A 439 19.67 -43.15 1.62
C LEU A 439 18.18 -43.01 1.89
N PHE A 440 17.46 -42.17 1.14
CA PHE A 440 16.06 -41.86 1.45
C PHE A 440 15.14 -43.09 1.27
N THR A 441 15.33 -43.86 0.21
CA THR A 441 14.58 -45.07 -0.04
C THR A 441 14.84 -46.14 1.02
N ASP A 442 16.08 -46.26 1.49
CA ASP A 442 16.45 -47.19 2.56
C ASP A 442 15.86 -46.75 3.91
N GLN A 443 15.78 -45.44 4.15
CA GLN A 443 15.08 -44.90 5.34
C GLN A 443 13.58 -45.22 5.29
N LEU A 444 12.94 -45.04 4.14
CA LEU A 444 11.54 -45.40 3.95
C LEU A 444 11.32 -46.90 4.18
N GLU A 445 12.18 -47.73 3.61
CA GLU A 445 12.07 -49.19 3.81
C GLU A 445 12.21 -49.60 5.27
N ARG A 446 13.16 -49.03 6.02
CA ARG A 446 13.29 -49.27 7.47
C ARG A 446 12.05 -48.83 8.26
N LYS A 447 11.42 -47.69 7.88
CA LYS A 447 10.18 -47.25 8.52
C LYS A 447 9.00 -48.13 8.16
N ILE A 448 8.93 -48.63 6.92
CA ILE A 448 7.93 -49.64 6.50
C ILE A 448 8.14 -50.95 7.28
N ASP A 449 9.37 -51.41 7.40
CA ASP A 449 9.70 -52.60 8.18
C ASP A 449 9.24 -52.49 9.64
N ARG A 450 9.54 -51.38 10.28
CA ARG A 450 9.09 -51.06 11.64
C ARG A 450 7.56 -51.02 11.74
N LEU A 451 6.88 -50.39 10.78
CA LEU A 451 5.42 -50.26 10.77
C LEU A 451 4.73 -51.60 10.65
N VAL A 452 5.22 -52.48 9.77
CA VAL A 452 4.61 -53.77 9.53
C VAL A 452 5.00 -54.79 10.61
N ASN A 453 6.29 -54.90 10.94
CA ASN A 453 6.78 -55.98 11.81
C ASN A 453 6.74 -55.64 13.31
N LYS A 454 6.87 -54.36 13.70
CA LYS A 454 6.82 -53.94 15.11
C LYS A 454 5.45 -53.40 15.54
N VAL A 455 4.81 -52.60 14.69
CA VAL A 455 3.51 -51.96 15.02
C VAL A 455 2.33 -52.82 14.56
N GLY A 456 2.55 -53.75 13.62
CA GLY A 456 1.53 -54.70 13.16
C GLY A 456 0.55 -54.13 12.11
N VAL A 457 0.82 -52.98 11.52
CA VAL A 457 -0.05 -52.33 10.53
C VAL A 457 0.21 -52.96 9.16
N LYS A 458 -0.68 -53.83 8.70
CA LYS A 458 -0.56 -54.57 7.42
C LYS A 458 -1.02 -53.80 6.20
N LYS A 459 -1.86 -52.75 6.37
CA LYS A 459 -2.36 -51.89 5.26
C LYS A 459 -2.21 -50.42 5.62
N PHE A 460 -1.44 -49.72 4.82
CA PHE A 460 -1.15 -48.30 5.03
C PHE A 460 -0.94 -47.55 3.70
N TYR A 461 -1.01 -46.22 3.78
CA TYR A 461 -0.76 -45.29 2.69
C TYR A 461 0.47 -44.45 3.03
N LEU A 462 1.49 -44.54 2.19
CA LEU A 462 2.70 -43.72 2.27
C LEU A 462 2.54 -42.52 1.32
N HIS A 463 2.35 -41.34 1.87
CA HIS A 463 2.31 -40.09 1.14
C HIS A 463 3.73 -39.58 0.96
N VAL A 464 4.11 -39.25 -0.26
CA VAL A 464 5.42 -38.72 -0.64
C VAL A 464 5.28 -37.73 -1.77
N HIS A 465 6.30 -36.89 -1.96
CA HIS A 465 6.34 -35.94 -3.09
C HIS A 465 6.16 -36.68 -4.44
N PRO A 466 5.48 -36.08 -5.46
CA PRO A 466 5.20 -36.72 -6.75
C PRO A 466 6.42 -37.30 -7.45
N TYR A 467 7.57 -36.62 -7.39
CA TYR A 467 8.82 -37.16 -7.98
C TYR A 467 9.34 -38.40 -7.28
N VAL A 468 9.21 -38.47 -5.96
CA VAL A 468 9.57 -39.66 -5.17
C VAL A 468 8.60 -40.79 -5.47
N ALA A 469 7.30 -40.52 -5.54
CA ALA A 469 6.29 -41.51 -5.92
C ALA A 469 6.57 -42.09 -7.32
N ALA A 470 6.91 -41.22 -8.29
CA ALA A 470 7.29 -41.65 -9.64
C ALA A 470 8.54 -42.55 -9.62
N TYR A 471 9.55 -42.18 -8.84
CA TYR A 471 10.77 -42.99 -8.69
C TYR A 471 10.48 -44.37 -8.06
N ILE A 472 9.71 -44.42 -6.99
CA ILE A 472 9.33 -45.66 -6.30
C ILE A 472 8.51 -46.59 -7.22
N ASN A 473 7.69 -46.04 -8.09
CA ASN A 473 6.87 -46.79 -9.04
C ASN A 473 7.55 -47.13 -10.37
N LYS A 474 8.79 -46.65 -10.61
CA LYS A 474 9.50 -46.82 -11.88
C LYS A 474 9.95 -48.25 -12.12
N GLY A 475 9.74 -48.76 -13.34
CA GLY A 475 10.27 -50.03 -13.83
C GLY A 475 9.33 -51.24 -13.62
N LEU A 476 9.64 -52.36 -14.32
CA LEU A 476 8.85 -53.61 -14.26
C LEU A 476 8.85 -54.27 -12.87
N ILE A 477 9.98 -54.21 -12.17
CA ILE A 477 10.11 -54.59 -10.75
C ILE A 477 10.40 -53.35 -9.95
N SER A 478 9.35 -52.53 -9.75
CA SER A 478 9.44 -51.24 -9.01
C SER A 478 9.77 -51.49 -7.52
N LEU A 479 10.31 -50.46 -6.84
CA LEU A 479 10.53 -50.50 -5.38
C LEU A 479 9.22 -50.81 -4.63
N LYS A 480 8.09 -50.23 -5.09
CA LYS A 480 6.77 -50.56 -4.55
C LYS A 480 6.48 -52.06 -4.63
N ARG A 481 6.71 -52.70 -5.77
CA ARG A 481 6.50 -54.15 -5.93
C ARG A 481 7.43 -54.97 -5.02
N LYS A 482 8.71 -54.58 -4.87
CA LYS A 482 9.65 -55.23 -3.94
C LYS A 482 9.15 -55.12 -2.50
N TRP A 483 8.67 -53.94 -2.08
CA TRP A 483 8.10 -53.77 -0.76
C TRP A 483 6.79 -54.53 -0.58
N GLN A 484 5.93 -54.61 -1.61
CA GLN A 484 4.70 -55.44 -1.55
C GLN A 484 5.00 -56.92 -1.44
N MET A 485 6.02 -57.42 -2.14
CA MET A 485 6.44 -58.84 -2.00
C MET A 485 7.04 -59.14 -0.62
N LYS A 486 7.77 -58.16 -0.03
CA LYS A 486 8.44 -58.36 1.27
C LYS A 486 7.51 -58.11 2.46
N TYR A 487 6.64 -57.12 2.38
CA TYR A 487 5.81 -56.64 3.50
C TYR A 487 4.29 -56.86 3.32
N GLY A 488 3.89 -57.38 2.16
CA GLY A 488 2.48 -57.62 1.83
C GLY A 488 1.86 -56.57 0.93
N TRP A 489 0.77 -56.92 0.27
CA TRP A 489 0.06 -56.09 -0.71
C TRP A 489 -0.60 -54.84 -0.13
N GLY A 490 -0.55 -54.62 1.17
CA GLY A 490 -1.10 -53.47 1.86
C GLY A 490 -0.28 -52.17 1.73
N VAL A 491 0.90 -52.21 1.08
CA VAL A 491 1.77 -51.03 0.84
C VAL A 491 1.23 -50.19 -0.33
N ASN A 492 0.71 -49.00 -0.05
CA ASN A 492 0.20 -48.08 -1.05
C ASN A 492 0.99 -46.80 -1.04
N ILE A 493 1.38 -46.29 -2.23
CA ILE A 493 2.14 -45.05 -2.42
C ILE A 493 1.21 -44.01 -3.01
N ILE A 494 1.06 -42.84 -2.33
CA ILE A 494 0.19 -41.74 -2.73
C ILE A 494 1.05 -40.51 -3.00
N PRO A 495 1.01 -39.92 -4.20
CA PRO A 495 1.69 -38.65 -4.48
C PRO A 495 0.96 -37.48 -3.78
N SER A 496 1.71 -36.62 -3.09
CA SER A 496 1.19 -35.42 -2.41
C SER A 496 2.07 -34.21 -2.73
N GLN A 497 1.48 -33.19 -3.36
CA GLN A 497 2.16 -31.91 -3.62
C GLN A 497 2.35 -31.05 -2.36
N LYS A 498 1.70 -31.41 -1.26
CA LYS A 498 1.82 -30.70 0.03
C LYS A 498 3.12 -31.03 0.77
N LEU A 499 3.81 -32.09 0.39
CA LEU A 499 5.02 -32.56 1.05
C LEU A 499 6.27 -32.07 0.31
N ALA A 500 7.30 -31.68 1.06
CA ALA A 500 8.63 -31.40 0.53
C ALA A 500 9.25 -32.64 -0.13
N TYR A 501 10.24 -32.46 -1.01
CA TYR A 501 10.83 -33.51 -1.84
C TYR A 501 11.23 -34.79 -1.06
N LEU A 502 11.81 -34.65 0.13
CA LEU A 502 12.20 -35.79 0.98
C LEU A 502 11.34 -35.93 2.26
N GLN A 503 10.16 -35.34 2.25
CA GLN A 503 9.19 -35.48 3.32
C GLN A 503 8.24 -36.64 3.02
N TYR A 504 7.78 -37.34 4.05
CA TYR A 504 6.85 -38.44 3.93
C TYR A 504 5.93 -38.52 5.15
N GLU A 505 4.76 -39.09 4.94
CA GLU A 505 3.75 -39.31 5.97
C GLU A 505 3.10 -40.68 5.78
N PHE A 506 2.84 -41.36 6.90
CA PHE A 506 2.12 -42.64 6.91
C PHE A 506 0.71 -42.43 7.41
N TYR A 507 -0.24 -43.07 6.74
CA TYR A 507 -1.64 -43.11 7.13
C TYR A 507 -2.13 -44.57 7.19
N ASP A 508 -3.02 -44.89 8.15
CA ASP A 508 -3.64 -46.19 8.25
C ASP A 508 -4.75 -46.41 7.20
N ALA A 509 -5.43 -47.57 7.29
CA ALA A 509 -6.54 -47.92 6.42
C ALA A 509 -7.75 -46.97 6.55
N ASN A 510 -7.87 -46.26 7.68
CA ASN A 510 -8.92 -45.29 7.99
C ASN A 510 -8.51 -43.84 7.69
N GLN A 511 -7.37 -43.64 7.02
CA GLN A 511 -6.77 -42.31 6.73
C GLN A 511 -6.39 -41.51 7.99
N GLN A 512 -6.11 -42.17 9.11
CA GLN A 512 -5.55 -41.55 10.29
C GLN A 512 -4.03 -41.49 10.18
N PHE A 513 -3.46 -40.31 10.52
CA PHE A 513 -2.00 -40.11 10.51
C PHE A 513 -1.31 -41.02 11.54
N ILE A 514 -0.24 -41.70 11.11
CA ILE A 514 0.58 -42.56 11.97
C ILE A 514 1.86 -41.79 12.31
N ASP A 515 1.99 -41.35 13.57
CA ASP A 515 3.20 -40.65 14.03
C ASP A 515 4.35 -41.68 14.23
N MET A 516 5.37 -41.54 13.37
CA MET A 516 6.57 -42.39 13.40
C MET A 516 7.75 -41.69 14.13
N LYS A 517 7.47 -40.78 15.10
CA LYS A 517 8.53 -40.17 15.92
C LYS A 517 9.30 -41.26 16.66
N GLU A 518 10.61 -41.14 16.63
CA GLU A 518 11.51 -41.98 17.41
C GLU A 518 11.24 -41.78 18.90
N GLN A 519 10.65 -42.76 19.56
CA GLN A 519 10.92 -42.93 20.98
C GLN A 519 12.40 -43.30 21.05
N ASN A 520 13.23 -42.37 21.55
CA ASN A 520 14.59 -42.65 21.91
C ASN A 520 14.59 -43.88 22.84
N ASP A 521 15.11 -44.97 22.36
CA ASP A 521 15.47 -46.12 23.20
C ASP A 521 16.51 -45.60 24.21
N LYS A 522 16.03 -45.27 25.41
CA LYS A 522 16.87 -45.24 26.57
C LYS A 522 17.07 -46.70 26.97
N SER A 523 18.23 -47.22 26.70
CA SER A 523 18.86 -48.30 27.47
C SER A 523 20.38 -48.27 27.19
#